data_4d89b1d63e7e7b07624bb5a1e601bc3a
#
_entry.id   4d89b1d63e7e7b07624bb5a1e601bc3a
#
_cell.length_a   1.000
_cell.length_b   1.000
_cell.length_c   1.000
_cell.angle_alpha   90.00
_cell.angle_beta   90.00
_cell.angle_gamma   90.00
#
_symmetry.space_group_name_H-M   'P 1'
#
loop_
_entity.id
_entity.type
_entity.pdbx_description
1 polymer ?
#
loop_
_entity_poly.entity_id
_entity_poly.type
_entity_poly.pdbx_seq_one_letter_code
_entity_poly.pdbx_strand_id
1 'polypeptide(L)'
;MIVVLFGQPCSGKTTLAKGILKYLSPRYTEHIDGDELRELFANKDFSREGRVRNLNRASDIAHYINSQGNDVILSLVYPYQEARDYLNSLTKDVKWVYLVYENVEGQERGREQFHVNDFEYPAEGDALYLNTTWLTEKQCVKDILNYTNEKCTS
;
A
#
# COMPACT_ATOMS: atom_id res chain seq x y z
N MET A 1 7.34 -10.67 -6.06
CA MET A 1 6.41 -10.35 -4.94
C MET A 1 5.93 -8.91 -5.06
N ILE A 2 4.65 -8.68 -4.80
CA ILE A 2 4.08 -7.34 -4.68
C ILE A 2 3.69 -7.11 -3.22
N VAL A 3 4.24 -6.09 -2.58
CA VAL A 3 3.87 -5.67 -1.23
C VAL A 3 3.03 -4.42 -1.33
N VAL A 4 1.81 -4.45 -0.80
CA VAL A 4 0.90 -3.31 -0.83
C VAL A 4 0.74 -2.73 0.57
N LEU A 5 1.20 -1.50 0.76
CA LEU A 5 0.94 -0.72 1.95
C LEU A 5 -0.28 0.16 1.66
N PHE A 6 -1.38 -0.10 2.34
CA PHE A 6 -2.62 0.63 2.10
C PHE A 6 -3.28 1.12 3.38
N GLY A 7 -4.16 2.07 3.25
CA GLY A 7 -4.83 2.72 4.37
C GLY A 7 -5.15 4.18 4.06
N GLN A 8 -5.77 4.85 4.99
CA GLN A 8 -6.14 6.28 4.86
C GLN A 8 -4.91 7.16 4.57
N PRO A 9 -5.09 8.35 3.99
CA PRO A 9 -4.03 9.34 3.89
C PRO A 9 -3.35 9.57 5.25
N CYS A 10 -2.05 9.80 5.22
CA CYS A 10 -1.21 10.03 6.41
C CYS A 10 -1.04 8.82 7.36
N SER A 11 -1.42 7.63 6.95
CA SER A 11 -1.20 6.41 7.75
C SER A 11 0.25 5.91 7.77
N GLY A 12 1.17 6.55 7.03
CA GLY A 12 2.59 6.20 7.02
C GLY A 12 3.05 5.31 5.86
N LYS A 13 2.22 5.11 4.84
CA LYS A 13 2.51 4.23 3.70
C LYS A 13 3.85 4.53 3.01
N THR A 14 4.05 5.75 2.56
CA THR A 14 5.25 6.17 1.84
C THR A 14 6.50 6.08 2.71
N THR A 15 6.38 6.47 3.97
CA THR A 15 7.49 6.37 4.95
C THR A 15 7.93 4.93 5.15
N LEU A 16 6.97 4.02 5.34
CA LEU A 16 7.26 2.60 5.52
C LEU A 16 7.76 1.94 4.24
N ALA A 17 7.23 2.33 3.07
CA ALA A 17 7.73 1.87 1.78
C ALA A 17 9.23 2.19 1.64
N LYS A 18 9.62 3.43 1.91
CA LYS A 18 11.04 3.83 1.90
C LYS A 18 11.87 3.10 2.95
N GLY A 19 11.27 2.81 4.11
CA GLY A 19 11.91 2.04 5.17
C GLY A 19 12.24 0.61 4.75
N ILE A 20 11.29 -0.12 4.16
CA ILE A 20 11.49 -1.51 3.73
C ILE A 20 12.39 -1.62 2.49
N LEU A 21 12.41 -0.61 1.60
CA LEU A 21 13.31 -0.58 0.45
C LEU A 21 14.79 -0.71 0.82
N LYS A 22 15.17 -0.24 2.00
CA LYS A 22 16.55 -0.34 2.49
C LYS A 22 17.00 -1.79 2.73
N TYR A 23 16.05 -2.69 2.97
CA TYR A 23 16.31 -4.11 3.28
C TYR A 23 16.01 -5.05 2.11
N LEU A 24 15.34 -4.56 1.07
CA LEU A 24 15.11 -5.30 -0.16
C LEU A 24 16.22 -4.97 -1.16
N SER A 25 16.39 -5.82 -2.18
CA SER A 25 17.39 -5.54 -3.19
C SER A 25 17.03 -4.30 -4.01
N PRO A 26 17.75 -3.17 -3.89
CA PRO A 26 17.42 -1.95 -4.66
C PRO A 26 17.47 -2.15 -6.16
N ARG A 27 18.20 -3.17 -6.61
CA ARG A 27 18.37 -3.49 -8.03
C ARG A 27 17.14 -4.15 -8.65
N TYR A 28 16.28 -4.77 -7.81
CA TYR A 28 15.17 -5.60 -8.26
C TYR A 28 13.85 -5.23 -7.57
N THR A 29 13.78 -4.07 -6.95
CA THR A 29 12.58 -3.60 -6.25
C THR A 29 12.20 -2.20 -6.71
N GLU A 30 10.98 -2.04 -7.19
CA GLU A 30 10.39 -0.75 -7.59
C GLU A 30 9.36 -0.30 -6.57
N HIS A 31 9.31 1.01 -6.31
CA HIS A 31 8.30 1.62 -5.48
C HIS A 31 7.37 2.47 -6.33
N ILE A 32 6.07 2.22 -6.21
CA ILE A 32 5.02 3.01 -6.85
C ILE A 32 4.22 3.72 -5.76
N ASP A 33 4.30 5.04 -5.74
CA ASP A 33 3.55 5.89 -4.84
C ASP A 33 2.30 6.44 -5.52
N GLY A 34 1.19 6.50 -4.78
CA GLY A 34 -0.10 6.90 -5.33
C GLY A 34 -0.15 8.36 -5.78
N ASP A 35 0.51 9.25 -5.07
CA ASP A 35 0.54 10.68 -5.42
C ASP A 35 1.41 10.92 -6.67
N GLU A 36 2.56 10.26 -6.76
CA GLU A 36 3.42 10.31 -7.95
C GLU A 36 2.70 9.75 -9.18
N LEU A 37 1.95 8.67 -9.02
CA LEU A 37 1.19 8.07 -10.11
C LEU A 37 0.07 9.00 -10.59
N ARG A 38 -0.62 9.68 -9.66
CA ARG A 38 -1.64 10.68 -10.01
C ARG A 38 -1.07 11.85 -10.78
N GLU A 39 0.10 12.32 -10.38
CA GLU A 39 0.80 13.40 -11.07
C GLU A 39 1.19 12.97 -12.50
N LEU A 40 1.77 11.80 -12.65
CA LEU A 40 2.17 11.24 -13.95
C LEU A 40 1.00 11.14 -14.94
N PHE A 41 -0.17 10.70 -14.47
CA PHE A 41 -1.36 10.53 -15.31
C PHE A 41 -2.31 11.73 -15.28
N ALA A 42 -1.93 12.82 -14.63
CA ALA A 42 -2.76 14.01 -14.45
C ALA A 42 -4.16 13.66 -13.89
N ASN A 43 -4.25 12.65 -13.02
CA ASN A 43 -5.50 12.22 -12.42
C ASN A 43 -5.79 13.03 -11.16
N LYS A 44 -6.70 14.00 -11.29
CA LYS A 44 -7.21 14.83 -10.18
C LYS A 44 -8.62 14.42 -9.73
N ASP A 45 -9.12 13.30 -10.23
CA ASP A 45 -10.44 12.78 -9.92
C ASP A 45 -10.40 11.92 -8.64
N PHE A 46 -10.94 12.46 -7.54
CA PHE A 46 -11.04 11.79 -6.26
C PHE A 46 -12.41 11.14 -6.01
N SER A 47 -13.28 11.08 -7.04
CA SER A 47 -14.48 10.25 -7.02
C SER A 47 -14.12 8.78 -6.88
N ARG A 48 -15.11 7.93 -6.57
CA ARG A 48 -14.91 6.48 -6.51
C ARG A 48 -14.31 5.96 -7.82
N GLU A 49 -14.88 6.35 -8.97
CA GLU A 49 -14.41 5.93 -10.30
C GLU A 49 -12.98 6.39 -10.57
N GLY A 50 -12.65 7.64 -10.23
CA GLY A 50 -11.31 8.19 -10.41
C GLY A 50 -10.28 7.49 -9.53
N ARG A 51 -10.65 7.16 -8.30
CA ARG A 51 -9.80 6.38 -7.38
C ARG A 51 -9.58 4.96 -7.90
N VAL A 52 -10.64 4.26 -8.29
CA VAL A 52 -10.54 2.89 -8.85
C VAL A 52 -9.68 2.87 -10.11
N ARG A 53 -9.85 3.84 -11.00
CA ARG A 53 -9.02 3.96 -12.21
C ARG A 53 -7.54 4.11 -11.89
N ASN A 54 -7.20 4.94 -10.92
CA ASN A 54 -5.81 5.12 -10.48
C ASN A 54 -5.24 3.83 -9.87
N LEU A 55 -6.02 3.14 -9.05
CA LEU A 55 -5.62 1.88 -8.40
C LEU A 55 -5.44 0.75 -9.40
N ASN A 56 -6.33 0.63 -10.38
CA ASN A 56 -6.20 -0.39 -11.42
C ASN A 56 -4.96 -0.14 -12.30
N ARG A 57 -4.64 1.10 -12.61
CA ARG A 57 -3.38 1.45 -13.29
C ARG A 57 -2.16 1.05 -12.48
N ALA A 58 -2.17 1.35 -11.18
CA ALA A 58 -1.09 0.93 -10.27
C ALA A 58 -0.95 -0.60 -10.25
N SER A 59 -2.07 -1.31 -10.19
CA SER A 59 -2.11 -2.77 -10.21
C SER A 59 -1.54 -3.35 -11.51
N ASP A 60 -1.92 -2.80 -12.65
CA ASP A 60 -1.42 -3.24 -13.96
C ASP A 60 0.09 -3.02 -14.07
N ILE A 61 0.58 -1.84 -13.67
CA ILE A 61 2.00 -1.51 -13.72
C ILE A 61 2.79 -2.43 -12.77
N ALA A 62 2.30 -2.62 -11.55
CA ALA A 62 2.95 -3.49 -10.57
C ALA A 62 3.02 -4.94 -11.06
N HIS A 63 1.92 -5.43 -11.64
CA HIS A 63 1.87 -6.78 -12.22
C HIS A 63 2.88 -6.94 -13.37
N TYR A 64 2.93 -5.95 -14.27
CA TYR A 64 3.90 -5.97 -15.37
C TYR A 64 5.35 -6.03 -14.86
N ILE A 65 5.73 -5.15 -13.93
CA ILE A 65 7.06 -5.11 -13.34
C ILE A 65 7.38 -6.43 -12.62
N ASN A 66 6.44 -6.94 -11.85
CA ASN A 66 6.61 -8.21 -11.13
C ASN A 66 6.76 -9.40 -12.08
N SER A 67 6.06 -9.40 -13.22
CA SER A 67 6.18 -10.44 -14.25
C SER A 67 7.58 -10.48 -14.89
N GLN A 68 8.32 -9.38 -14.83
CA GLN A 68 9.71 -9.29 -15.31
C GLN A 68 10.74 -9.77 -14.27
N GLY A 69 10.29 -10.29 -13.14
CA GLY A 69 11.16 -10.82 -12.09
C GLY A 69 11.57 -9.81 -11.02
N ASN A 70 10.94 -8.63 -10.99
CA ASN A 70 11.21 -7.60 -9.99
C ASN A 70 10.15 -7.60 -8.89
N ASP A 71 10.56 -7.24 -7.68
CA ASP A 71 9.63 -6.97 -6.60
C ASP A 71 9.05 -5.56 -6.72
N VAL A 72 7.84 -5.36 -6.22
CA VAL A 72 7.16 -4.06 -6.25
C VAL A 72 6.59 -3.75 -4.87
N ILE A 73 6.76 -2.50 -4.45
CA ILE A 73 6.10 -1.93 -3.29
C ILE A 73 5.08 -0.91 -3.79
N LEU A 74 3.82 -1.10 -3.44
CA LEU A 74 2.75 -0.14 -3.69
C LEU A 74 2.41 0.61 -2.41
N SER A 75 2.40 1.93 -2.45
CA SER A 75 1.94 2.78 -1.35
C SER A 75 0.78 3.65 -1.81
N LEU A 76 -0.44 3.09 -1.77
CA LEU A 76 -1.68 3.72 -2.19
C LEU A 76 -2.78 3.48 -1.16
N VAL A 77 -3.85 4.25 -1.23
CA VAL A 77 -4.96 4.16 -0.27
C VAL A 77 -5.72 2.83 -0.37
N TYR A 78 -5.98 2.32 -1.56
CA TYR A 78 -6.75 1.10 -1.84
C TYR A 78 -8.01 0.94 -0.98
N PRO A 79 -8.93 1.92 -0.98
CA PRO A 79 -10.06 1.92 -0.05
C PRO A 79 -11.18 0.95 -0.43
N TYR A 80 -11.20 0.44 -1.66
CA TYR A 80 -12.31 -0.35 -2.18
C TYR A 80 -11.91 -1.79 -2.43
N GLN A 81 -12.75 -2.72 -1.98
CA GLN A 81 -12.51 -4.16 -2.13
C GLN A 81 -12.39 -4.55 -3.62
N GLU A 82 -13.19 -3.95 -4.50
CA GLU A 82 -13.10 -4.22 -5.94
C GLU A 82 -11.71 -3.96 -6.53
N ALA A 83 -11.03 -2.90 -6.08
CA ALA A 83 -9.67 -2.60 -6.53
C ALA A 83 -8.63 -3.57 -5.96
N ARG A 84 -8.82 -4.01 -4.72
CA ARG A 84 -7.97 -5.05 -4.12
C ARG A 84 -8.17 -6.41 -4.80
N ASP A 85 -9.42 -6.76 -5.09
CA ASP A 85 -9.77 -7.98 -5.82
C ASP A 85 -9.20 -7.97 -7.23
N TYR A 86 -9.20 -6.81 -7.89
CA TYR A 86 -8.59 -6.66 -9.21
C TYR A 86 -7.10 -7.05 -9.20
N LEU A 87 -6.32 -6.51 -8.27
CA LEU A 87 -4.90 -6.89 -8.15
C LEU A 87 -4.75 -8.38 -7.83
N ASN A 88 -5.57 -8.92 -6.93
CA ASN A 88 -5.55 -10.34 -6.58
C ASN A 88 -5.94 -11.25 -7.76
N SER A 89 -6.67 -10.73 -8.75
CA SER A 89 -7.01 -11.47 -9.98
C SER A 89 -5.84 -11.55 -10.95
N LEU A 90 -4.92 -10.57 -10.92
CA LEU A 90 -3.76 -10.52 -11.80
C LEU A 90 -2.64 -11.47 -11.34
N THR A 91 -2.44 -11.60 -10.03
CA THR A 91 -1.39 -12.43 -9.46
C THR A 91 -1.74 -12.87 -8.04
N LYS A 92 -1.21 -14.03 -7.63
CA LYS A 92 -1.35 -14.53 -6.25
C LYS A 92 -0.18 -14.13 -5.35
N ASP A 93 0.88 -13.56 -5.92
CA ASP A 93 2.08 -13.17 -5.17
C ASP A 93 1.98 -11.73 -4.62
N VAL A 94 0.89 -11.47 -3.88
CA VAL A 94 0.59 -10.18 -3.26
C VAL A 94 0.57 -10.32 -1.75
N LYS A 95 1.23 -9.39 -1.06
CA LYS A 95 1.20 -9.25 0.39
C LYS A 95 0.55 -7.92 0.75
N TRP A 96 -0.60 -7.98 1.38
CA TRP A 96 -1.36 -6.80 1.82
C TRP A 96 -0.98 -6.40 3.24
N VAL A 97 -0.66 -5.13 3.44
CA VAL A 97 -0.34 -4.53 4.73
C VAL A 97 -1.26 -3.34 4.95
N TYR A 98 -2.17 -3.47 5.90
CA TYR A 98 -3.15 -2.43 6.23
C TYR A 98 -2.63 -1.56 7.37
N LEU A 99 -2.43 -0.27 7.06
CA LEU A 99 -1.93 0.71 8.00
C LEU A 99 -3.07 1.55 8.55
N VAL A 100 -3.18 1.61 9.87
CA VAL A 100 -4.14 2.44 10.57
C VAL A 100 -3.41 3.53 11.33
N TYR A 101 -3.88 4.74 11.17
CA TYR A 101 -3.49 5.89 11.97
C TYR A 101 -4.73 6.49 12.61
N GLU A 102 -4.75 6.53 13.93
CA GLU A 102 -5.80 7.19 14.68
C GLU A 102 -5.45 8.66 14.81
N ASN A 103 -6.39 9.53 14.41
CA ASN A 103 -6.18 10.97 14.57
C ASN A 103 -6.27 11.32 16.07
N VAL A 104 -5.11 11.49 16.69
CA VAL A 104 -5.00 11.93 18.07
C VAL A 104 -4.86 13.45 18.08
N GLU A 105 -5.69 14.13 18.88
CA GLU A 105 -5.64 15.59 19.04
C GLU A 105 -4.20 16.05 19.35
N GLY A 106 -3.71 17.01 18.59
CA GLY A 106 -2.34 17.51 18.68
C GLY A 106 -1.28 16.71 17.91
N GLN A 107 -1.69 15.66 17.19
CA GLN A 107 -0.80 14.85 16.35
C GLN A 107 -1.29 14.77 14.89
N GLU A 108 -1.99 15.80 14.45
CA GLU A 108 -2.46 15.88 13.07
C GLU A 108 -1.28 15.85 12.09
N ARG A 109 -1.38 14.98 11.07
CA ARG A 109 -0.33 14.82 10.05
C ARG A 109 -0.57 15.64 8.78
N GLY A 110 -1.64 16.44 8.75
CA GLY A 110 -2.10 17.18 7.56
C GLY A 110 -2.76 16.28 6.53
N ARG A 111 -3.44 16.72 5.53
CA ARG A 111 -4.13 15.94 4.48
C ARG A 111 -5.41 15.22 4.92
N GLU A 112 -5.98 15.56 6.06
CA GLU A 112 -7.26 15.02 6.56
C GLU A 112 -8.41 15.28 5.57
N GLN A 113 -8.31 16.36 4.75
CA GLN A 113 -9.27 16.67 3.70
C GLN A 113 -9.35 15.59 2.61
N PHE A 114 -8.35 14.73 2.48
CA PHE A 114 -8.34 13.61 1.54
C PHE A 114 -8.81 12.30 2.16
N HIS A 115 -9.32 12.34 3.39
CA HIS A 115 -9.87 11.16 4.05
C HIS A 115 -10.99 10.52 3.22
N VAL A 116 -10.97 9.18 3.13
CA VAL A 116 -11.97 8.43 2.39
C VAL A 116 -13.05 7.95 3.36
N ASN A 117 -14.25 8.54 3.25
CA ASN A 117 -15.36 8.26 4.17
C ASN A 117 -16.02 6.89 3.93
N ASP A 118 -15.96 6.39 2.71
CA ASP A 118 -16.53 5.11 2.28
C ASP A 118 -15.46 3.99 2.16
N PHE A 119 -14.43 4.07 2.99
CA PHE A 119 -13.36 3.06 3.03
C PHE A 119 -13.92 1.70 3.44
N GLU A 120 -13.70 0.70 2.59
CA GLU A 120 -14.09 -0.69 2.83
C GLU A 120 -12.95 -1.44 3.50
N TYR A 121 -13.11 -1.76 4.78
CA TYR A 121 -12.07 -2.40 5.57
C TYR A 121 -11.76 -3.82 5.08
N PRO A 122 -10.48 -4.25 5.09
CA PRO A 122 -10.15 -5.62 4.76
C PRO A 122 -10.74 -6.59 5.80
N ALA A 123 -11.12 -7.79 5.35
CA ALA A 123 -11.55 -8.84 6.26
C ALA A 123 -10.38 -9.33 7.14
N GLU A 124 -10.71 -9.88 8.30
CA GLU A 124 -9.71 -10.46 9.20
C GLU A 124 -8.91 -11.56 8.48
N GLY A 125 -7.60 -11.47 8.56
CA GLY A 125 -6.68 -12.41 7.91
C GLY A 125 -6.29 -12.06 6.48
N ASP A 126 -6.97 -11.11 5.83
CA ASP A 126 -6.66 -10.71 4.45
C ASP A 126 -5.42 -9.82 4.34
N ALA A 127 -5.03 -9.19 5.44
CA ALA A 127 -3.87 -8.30 5.49
C ALA A 127 -3.17 -8.34 6.85
N LEU A 128 -1.88 -8.05 6.86
CA LEU A 128 -1.18 -7.69 8.08
C LEU A 128 -1.70 -6.33 8.56
N TYR A 129 -2.17 -6.26 9.79
CA TYR A 129 -2.66 -5.02 10.40
C TYR A 129 -1.57 -4.36 11.24
N LEU A 130 -1.29 -3.09 10.97
CA LEU A 130 -0.33 -2.29 11.74
C LEU A 130 -0.93 -0.94 12.12
N ASN A 131 -0.96 -0.63 13.41
CA ASN A 131 -1.39 0.67 13.92
C ASN A 131 -0.17 1.59 14.07
N THR A 132 0.00 2.51 13.13
CA THR A 132 1.14 3.44 13.09
C THR A 132 1.02 4.60 14.07
N THR A 133 -0.08 4.71 14.80
CA THR A 133 -0.21 5.63 15.94
C THR A 133 0.70 5.20 17.08
N TRP A 134 0.79 3.90 17.32
CA TRP A 134 1.44 3.32 18.50
C TRP A 134 2.75 2.59 18.22
N LEU A 135 2.92 2.10 16.99
CA LEU A 135 4.14 1.41 16.56
C LEU A 135 5.16 2.41 15.99
N THR A 136 6.43 2.20 16.29
CA THR A 136 7.52 2.94 15.67
C THR A 136 7.72 2.50 14.22
N GLU A 137 8.34 3.34 13.39
CA GLU A 137 8.72 2.96 12.02
C GLU A 137 9.55 1.68 12.00
N LYS A 138 10.54 1.57 12.90
CA LYS A 138 11.41 0.39 13.01
C LYS A 138 10.63 -0.89 13.32
N GLN A 139 9.64 -0.82 14.23
CA GLN A 139 8.79 -1.96 14.56
C GLN A 139 7.93 -2.37 13.36
N CYS A 140 7.32 -1.40 12.67
CA CYS A 140 6.51 -1.67 11.47
C CYS A 140 7.35 -2.30 10.36
N VAL A 141 8.53 -1.77 10.08
CA VAL A 141 9.45 -2.32 9.07
C VAL A 141 9.82 -3.77 9.39
N LYS A 142 10.16 -4.04 10.65
CA LYS A 142 10.47 -5.41 11.10
C LYS A 142 9.29 -6.37 10.87
N ASP A 143 8.09 -5.96 11.27
CA ASP A 143 6.89 -6.79 11.14
C ASP A 143 6.55 -7.05 9.65
N ILE A 144 6.68 -6.04 8.79
CA ILE A 144 6.47 -6.19 7.35
C ILE A 144 7.49 -7.17 6.75
N LEU A 145 8.76 -7.03 7.09
CA LEU A 145 9.81 -7.91 6.57
C LEU A 145 9.60 -9.35 7.02
N ASN A 146 9.22 -9.58 8.27
CA ASN A 146 8.88 -10.92 8.76
C ASN A 146 7.68 -11.49 7.98
N TYR A 147 6.62 -10.70 7.83
CA TYR A 147 5.41 -11.10 7.10
C TYR A 147 5.69 -11.45 5.64
N THR A 148 6.59 -10.72 4.98
CA THR A 148 6.97 -10.99 3.58
C THR A 148 7.85 -12.23 3.44
N ASN A 149 8.63 -12.59 4.48
CA ASN A 149 9.52 -13.75 4.49
C ASN A 149 8.84 -15.06 4.90
N GLU A 150 7.66 -15.02 5.51
CA GLU A 150 6.94 -16.21 5.97
C GLU A 150 6.45 -17.14 4.84
N LYS A 151 6.68 -16.80 3.59
CA LYS A 151 6.25 -17.62 2.44
C LYS A 151 7.11 -18.86 2.15
N CYS A 152 8.23 -19.04 2.79
CA CYS A 152 9.17 -20.10 2.43
C CYS A 152 8.92 -21.44 3.13
N THR A 153 7.83 -21.61 3.86
CA THR A 153 7.60 -22.80 4.70
C THR A 153 6.30 -23.56 4.42
N SER A 154 5.72 -23.39 3.25
CA SER A 154 4.55 -24.21 2.88
C SER A 154 4.73 -24.90 1.57
#